data_1cc41532c4d664f043a1f059550a40aa
#
_entry.id   1cc41532c4d664f043a1f059550a40aa
#
_cell.length_a   1.000
_cell.length_b   1.000
_cell.length_c   1.000
_cell.angle_alpha   90.00
_cell.angle_beta   90.00
_cell.angle_gamma   90.00
#
_symmetry.space_group_name_H-M   'P 1'
#
loop_
_entity.id
_entity.type
_entity.pdbx_description
1 polymer ?
#
loop_
_entity_poly.entity_id
_entity_poly.type
_entity_poly.pdbx_seq_one_letter_code
_entity_poly.pdbx_strand_id
1 'polypeptide(L)'
;MFKTLFISALLTAQVAHAGGIAVVDFNKAGSLVKEGAKIQSELKALQSEREKQIKDMESQIMNMRADYEKQAMILSEDTRKQKETEIMAAQQQFQQAVVAAQQEMAAAYETKAAGLFERMRTTCERIGKEKGYDLILEVSQGGVVYSGSSEDITAELVTRFDAGS
;
A
#
# COMPACT_ATOMS: atom_id res chain seq x y z
N MET A 1 -66.46 -39.38 19.41
CA MET A 1 -65.12 -39.01 19.78
C MET A 1 -64.44 -38.48 18.53
N PHE A 2 -64.47 -37.15 18.28
CA PHE A 2 -63.83 -36.52 17.16
C PHE A 2 -62.54 -35.93 17.69
N LYS A 3 -61.37 -36.43 17.19
CA LYS A 3 -60.03 -35.83 17.46
C LYS A 3 -59.76 -34.81 16.35
N THR A 4 -59.87 -33.54 16.67
CA THR A 4 -59.42 -32.42 15.84
C THR A 4 -57.88 -32.31 15.86
N LEU A 5 -57.22 -32.54 14.70
CA LEU A 5 -55.84 -32.40 14.48
C LEU A 5 -55.55 -30.90 14.12
N PHE A 6 -54.94 -30.14 15.03
CA PHE A 6 -54.46 -28.80 14.74
C PHE A 6 -53.12 -28.92 14.02
N ILE A 7 -53.12 -28.68 12.71
CA ILE A 7 -51.89 -28.48 11.94
C ILE A 7 -51.48 -27.00 12.10
N SER A 8 -50.49 -26.76 12.96
CA SER A 8 -49.84 -25.45 13.11
C SER A 8 -48.86 -25.24 11.92
N ALA A 9 -49.29 -24.51 10.90
CA ALA A 9 -48.44 -24.10 9.82
C ALA A 9 -47.46 -23.03 10.33
N LEU A 10 -46.17 -23.41 10.54
CA LEU A 10 -45.09 -22.49 10.85
C LEU A 10 -44.77 -21.71 9.58
N LEU A 11 -45.32 -20.49 9.47
CA LEU A 11 -44.99 -19.56 8.40
C LEU A 11 -43.60 -19.01 8.68
N THR A 12 -42.56 -19.63 8.11
CA THR A 12 -41.22 -19.01 8.04
C THR A 12 -41.28 -17.83 7.08
N ALA A 13 -41.40 -16.62 7.64
CA ALA A 13 -41.20 -15.40 6.86
C ALA A 13 -39.76 -15.42 6.34
N GLN A 14 -39.59 -15.81 5.09
CA GLN A 14 -38.35 -15.50 4.35
C GLN A 14 -38.34 -13.98 4.20
N VAL A 15 -37.48 -13.34 4.97
CA VAL A 15 -37.11 -11.95 4.72
C VAL A 15 -36.41 -11.96 3.36
N ALA A 16 -37.14 -11.61 2.31
CA ALA A 16 -36.56 -11.30 1.02
C ALA A 16 -35.63 -10.13 1.28
N HIS A 17 -34.34 -10.40 1.31
CA HIS A 17 -33.32 -9.34 1.20
C HIS A 17 -33.52 -8.78 -0.21
N ALA A 18 -34.25 -7.66 -0.30
CA ALA A 18 -34.15 -6.83 -1.49
C ALA A 18 -32.67 -6.46 -1.62
N GLY A 19 -32.06 -6.95 -2.68
CA GLY A 19 -30.65 -6.69 -2.95
C GLY A 19 -30.34 -5.22 -2.79
N GLY A 20 -29.46 -4.91 -1.85
CA GLY A 20 -29.09 -3.55 -1.49
C GLY A 20 -27.79 -3.13 -2.15
N ILE A 21 -27.56 -1.82 -2.20
CA ILE A 21 -26.25 -1.26 -2.57
C ILE A 21 -25.50 -0.93 -1.29
N ALA A 22 -24.28 -1.45 -1.14
CA ALA A 22 -23.36 -1.06 -0.10
C ALA A 22 -22.23 -0.19 -0.66
N VAL A 23 -21.56 0.54 0.20
CA VAL A 23 -20.37 1.33 -0.12
C VAL A 23 -19.20 0.91 0.75
N VAL A 24 -17.99 1.06 0.22
CA VAL A 24 -16.74 0.75 0.94
C VAL A 24 -15.66 1.74 0.55
N ASP A 25 -14.87 2.18 1.52
CA ASP A 25 -13.70 3.03 1.33
C ASP A 25 -12.42 2.20 1.56
N PHE A 26 -11.76 1.80 0.46
CA PHE A 26 -10.54 1.01 0.53
C PHE A 26 -9.35 1.77 1.08
N ASN A 27 -9.26 3.08 0.86
CA ASN A 27 -8.18 3.88 1.43
C ASN A 27 -8.29 3.95 2.96
N LYS A 28 -9.51 4.21 3.45
CA LYS A 28 -9.79 4.21 4.88
C LYS A 28 -9.59 2.82 5.49
N ALA A 29 -10.13 1.77 4.87
CA ALA A 29 -9.94 0.40 5.33
C ALA A 29 -8.46 0.02 5.35
N GLY A 30 -7.71 0.31 4.26
CA GLY A 30 -6.28 0.05 4.15
C GLY A 30 -5.44 0.70 5.24
N SER A 31 -5.83 1.91 5.69
CA SER A 31 -5.16 2.58 6.80
C SER A 31 -5.46 1.97 8.18
N LEU A 32 -6.55 1.23 8.31
CA LEU A 32 -7.03 0.68 9.59
C LEU A 32 -6.66 -0.79 9.79
N VAL A 33 -6.48 -1.57 8.72
CA VAL A 33 -6.11 -2.99 8.83
C VAL A 33 -4.67 -3.16 9.29
N LYS A 34 -4.40 -4.23 10.04
CA LYS A 34 -3.06 -4.56 10.55
C LYS A 34 -2.02 -4.69 9.45
N GLU A 35 -2.42 -5.26 8.32
CA GLU A 35 -1.55 -5.40 7.17
C GLU A 35 -1.18 -4.06 6.54
N GLY A 36 -2.11 -3.10 6.49
CA GLY A 36 -1.83 -1.74 6.04
C GLY A 36 -0.78 -1.04 6.92
N ALA A 37 -0.91 -1.16 8.24
CA ALA A 37 0.08 -0.64 9.18
C ALA A 37 1.46 -1.30 8.98
N LYS A 38 1.51 -2.62 8.72
CA LYS A 38 2.74 -3.34 8.40
C LYS A 38 3.37 -2.84 7.11
N ILE A 39 2.59 -2.71 6.04
CA ILE A 39 3.05 -2.17 4.75
C ILE A 39 3.64 -0.77 4.92
N GLN A 40 2.96 0.10 5.66
CA GLN A 40 3.46 1.46 5.94
C GLN A 40 4.80 1.44 6.69
N SER A 41 4.94 0.55 7.67
CA SER A 41 6.20 0.37 8.41
C SER A 41 7.34 -0.13 7.50
N GLU A 42 7.06 -1.10 6.62
CA GLU A 42 8.04 -1.64 5.68
C GLU A 42 8.47 -0.59 4.64
N LEU A 43 7.53 0.19 4.10
CA LEU A 43 7.85 1.27 3.16
C LEU A 43 8.69 2.37 3.83
N LYS A 44 8.37 2.72 5.08
CA LYS A 44 9.17 3.68 5.86
C LYS A 44 10.58 3.16 6.14
N ALA A 45 10.74 1.88 6.43
CA ALA A 45 12.04 1.27 6.64
C ALA A 45 12.88 1.28 5.35
N LEU A 46 12.28 0.92 4.22
CA LEU A 46 12.92 0.99 2.90
C LEU A 46 13.34 2.41 2.56
N GLN A 47 12.47 3.39 2.76
CA GLN A 47 12.79 4.81 2.55
C GLN A 47 14.00 5.23 3.37
N SER A 48 13.99 4.95 4.69
CA SER A 48 15.09 5.32 5.59
C SER A 48 16.42 4.66 5.18
N GLU A 49 16.37 3.41 4.73
CA GLU A 49 17.56 2.70 4.24
C GLU A 49 18.14 3.37 2.99
N ARG A 50 17.30 3.72 2.02
CA ARG A 50 17.72 4.38 0.78
C ARG A 50 18.22 5.80 1.03
N GLU A 51 17.54 6.57 1.88
CA GLU A 51 18.00 7.90 2.30
C GLU A 51 19.39 7.86 2.96
N LYS A 52 19.62 6.87 3.83
CA LYS A 52 20.92 6.66 4.45
C LYS A 52 22.00 6.32 3.40
N GLN A 53 21.71 5.38 2.51
CA GLN A 53 22.64 4.99 1.44
C GLN A 53 23.04 6.18 0.57
N ILE A 54 22.07 6.99 0.14
CA ILE A 54 22.29 8.19 -0.67
C ILE A 54 23.15 9.21 0.09
N LYS A 55 22.85 9.43 1.37
CA LYS A 55 23.64 10.34 2.22
C LYS A 55 25.08 9.88 2.44
N ASP A 56 25.28 8.57 2.61
CA ASP A 56 26.62 7.99 2.76
C ASP A 56 27.43 8.17 1.47
N MET A 57 26.83 7.97 0.29
CA MET A 57 27.46 8.20 -1.01
C MET A 57 27.80 9.69 -1.23
N GLU A 58 26.89 10.60 -0.88
CA GLU A 58 27.13 12.05 -0.93
C GLU A 58 28.33 12.44 -0.05
N SER A 59 28.35 11.95 1.19
CA SER A 59 29.45 12.20 2.13
C SER A 59 30.80 11.66 1.60
N GLN A 60 30.75 10.49 0.98
CA GLN A 60 31.95 9.91 0.35
C GLN A 60 32.48 10.81 -0.78
N ILE A 61 31.61 11.30 -1.66
CA ILE A 61 32.01 12.21 -2.75
C ILE A 61 32.60 13.52 -2.19
N MET A 62 31.96 14.08 -1.15
CA MET A 62 32.48 15.29 -0.49
C MET A 62 33.87 15.07 0.09
N ASN A 63 34.10 13.93 0.75
CA ASN A 63 35.43 13.58 1.29
C ASN A 63 36.46 13.39 0.18
N MET A 64 36.12 12.69 -0.90
CA MET A 64 36.99 12.49 -2.05
C MET A 64 37.42 13.83 -2.68
N ARG A 65 36.49 14.77 -2.81
CA ARG A 65 36.79 16.13 -3.31
C ARG A 65 37.69 16.92 -2.37
N ALA A 66 37.35 16.92 -1.06
CA ALA A 66 38.14 17.63 -0.06
C ALA A 66 39.59 17.09 0.00
N ASP A 67 39.76 15.77 -0.10
CA ASP A 67 41.07 15.14 -0.11
C ASP A 67 41.85 15.44 -1.41
N TYR A 68 41.15 15.47 -2.54
CA TYR A 68 41.75 15.89 -3.82
C TYR A 68 42.22 17.34 -3.75
N GLU A 69 41.40 18.27 -3.28
CA GLU A 69 41.75 19.70 -3.16
C GLU A 69 43.02 19.93 -2.29
N LYS A 70 43.08 19.22 -1.14
CA LYS A 70 44.26 19.31 -0.25
C LYS A 70 45.55 18.83 -0.91
N GLN A 71 45.47 17.86 -1.79
CA GLN A 71 46.63 17.18 -2.36
C GLN A 71 46.96 17.62 -3.80
N ALA A 72 46.06 18.32 -4.48
CA ALA A 72 46.14 18.63 -5.92
C ALA A 72 47.45 19.27 -6.35
N MET A 73 48.06 20.11 -5.49
CA MET A 73 49.30 20.82 -5.81
C MET A 73 50.57 19.94 -5.75
N ILE A 74 50.50 18.82 -5.02
CA ILE A 74 51.67 17.93 -4.81
C ILE A 74 51.56 16.61 -5.57
N LEU A 75 50.39 16.31 -6.16
CA LEU A 75 50.17 15.09 -6.92
C LEU A 75 50.77 15.20 -8.33
N SER A 76 51.21 14.06 -8.87
CA SER A 76 51.55 13.96 -10.29
C SER A 76 50.31 14.15 -11.19
N GLU A 77 50.57 14.53 -12.45
CA GLU A 77 49.46 14.72 -13.42
C GLU A 77 48.60 13.45 -13.59
N ASP A 78 49.23 12.29 -13.67
CA ASP A 78 48.53 11.01 -13.82
C ASP A 78 47.66 10.69 -12.58
N THR A 79 48.19 10.93 -11.39
CA THR A 79 47.45 10.72 -10.14
C THR A 79 46.28 11.68 -10.01
N ARG A 80 46.42 12.93 -10.47
CA ARG A 80 45.32 13.89 -10.51
C ARG A 80 44.22 13.43 -11.44
N LYS A 81 44.53 13.03 -12.67
CA LYS A 81 43.55 12.50 -13.65
C LYS A 81 42.86 11.27 -13.13
N GLN A 82 43.57 10.38 -12.45
CA GLN A 82 42.96 9.21 -11.84
C GLN A 82 41.93 9.58 -10.77
N LYS A 83 42.30 10.48 -9.82
CA LYS A 83 41.38 10.93 -8.76
C LYS A 83 40.16 11.67 -9.30
N GLU A 84 40.35 12.51 -10.32
CA GLU A 84 39.22 13.18 -11.01
C GLU A 84 38.27 12.18 -11.66
N THR A 85 38.82 11.14 -12.29
CA THR A 85 38.01 10.05 -12.88
C THR A 85 37.24 9.27 -11.81
N GLU A 86 37.89 8.98 -10.67
CA GLU A 86 37.25 8.32 -9.53
C GLU A 86 36.07 9.15 -8.95
N ILE A 87 36.27 10.47 -8.80
CA ILE A 87 35.25 11.40 -8.33
C ILE A 87 34.07 11.43 -9.33
N MET A 88 34.34 11.52 -10.63
CA MET A 88 33.30 11.51 -11.65
C MET A 88 32.53 10.19 -11.66
N ALA A 89 33.22 9.06 -11.52
CA ALA A 89 32.55 7.74 -11.42
C ALA A 89 31.68 7.65 -10.18
N ALA A 90 32.16 8.13 -9.03
CA ALA A 90 31.35 8.15 -7.79
C ALA A 90 30.11 9.04 -7.93
N GLN A 91 30.20 10.18 -8.60
CA GLN A 91 29.08 11.06 -8.89
C GLN A 91 28.04 10.39 -9.80
N GLN A 92 28.51 9.69 -10.84
CA GLN A 92 27.63 8.96 -11.73
C GLN A 92 26.88 7.83 -10.99
N GLN A 93 27.59 7.09 -10.14
CA GLN A 93 26.98 6.06 -9.29
C GLN A 93 25.95 6.65 -8.31
N PHE A 94 26.25 7.80 -7.71
CA PHE A 94 25.30 8.51 -6.85
C PHE A 94 24.00 8.86 -7.60
N GLN A 95 24.12 9.45 -8.80
CA GLN A 95 22.96 9.80 -9.61
C GLN A 95 22.11 8.55 -9.97
N GLN A 96 22.79 7.47 -10.34
CA GLN A 96 22.12 6.20 -10.62
C GLN A 96 21.40 5.63 -9.37
N ALA A 97 22.05 5.72 -8.20
CA ALA A 97 21.46 5.27 -6.94
C ALA A 97 20.22 6.07 -6.55
N VAL A 98 20.22 7.39 -6.76
CA VAL A 98 19.04 8.24 -6.52
C VAL A 98 17.86 7.80 -7.39
N VAL A 99 18.10 7.62 -8.70
CA VAL A 99 17.04 7.17 -9.63
C VAL A 99 16.55 5.77 -9.28
N ALA A 100 17.46 4.85 -8.98
CA ALA A 100 17.13 3.49 -8.60
C ALA A 100 16.29 3.45 -7.30
N ALA A 101 16.64 4.24 -6.30
CA ALA A 101 15.89 4.35 -5.05
C ALA A 101 14.45 4.87 -5.28
N GLN A 102 14.27 5.87 -6.14
CA GLN A 102 12.95 6.38 -6.49
C GLN A 102 12.09 5.32 -7.21
N GLN A 103 12.69 4.61 -8.17
CA GLN A 103 11.99 3.53 -8.90
C GLN A 103 11.60 2.37 -7.98
N GLU A 104 12.51 1.98 -7.09
CA GLU A 104 12.25 0.91 -6.12
C GLU A 104 11.13 1.28 -5.15
N MET A 105 11.12 2.52 -4.64
CA MET A 105 10.04 3.01 -3.78
C MET A 105 8.69 3.00 -4.49
N ALA A 106 8.64 3.48 -5.73
CA ALA A 106 7.42 3.48 -6.53
C ALA A 106 6.90 2.06 -6.76
N ALA A 107 7.78 1.14 -7.18
CA ALA A 107 7.43 -0.27 -7.42
C ALA A 107 7.00 -0.99 -6.13
N ALA A 108 7.67 -0.73 -5.00
CA ALA A 108 7.31 -1.30 -3.71
C ALA A 108 5.93 -0.82 -3.26
N TYR A 109 5.65 0.48 -3.41
CA TYR A 109 4.34 1.04 -3.08
C TYR A 109 3.23 0.43 -3.95
N GLU A 110 3.40 0.43 -5.27
CA GLU A 110 2.42 -0.13 -6.21
C GLU A 110 2.14 -1.61 -5.92
N THR A 111 3.18 -2.42 -5.78
CA THR A 111 3.03 -3.87 -5.53
C THR A 111 2.30 -4.15 -4.22
N LYS A 112 2.69 -3.44 -3.14
CA LYS A 112 2.09 -3.67 -1.82
C LYS A 112 0.65 -3.15 -1.75
N ALA A 113 0.37 -1.99 -2.34
CA ALA A 113 -0.98 -1.43 -2.41
C ALA A 113 -1.91 -2.31 -3.24
N ALA A 114 -1.48 -2.72 -4.45
CA ALA A 114 -2.28 -3.59 -5.31
C ALA A 114 -2.60 -4.93 -4.63
N GLY A 115 -1.62 -5.55 -3.96
CA GLY A 115 -1.82 -6.79 -3.22
C GLY A 115 -2.81 -6.65 -2.06
N LEU A 116 -2.76 -5.54 -1.33
CA LEU A 116 -3.71 -5.25 -0.26
C LEU A 116 -5.13 -5.05 -0.81
N PHE A 117 -5.29 -4.21 -1.82
CA PHE A 117 -6.59 -3.93 -2.43
C PHE A 117 -7.24 -5.17 -3.02
N GLU A 118 -6.48 -6.05 -3.66
CA GLU A 118 -7.02 -7.30 -4.22
C GLU A 118 -7.59 -8.22 -3.13
N ARG A 119 -6.90 -8.33 -1.98
CA ARG A 119 -7.41 -9.12 -0.86
C ARG A 119 -8.62 -8.47 -0.19
N MET A 120 -8.65 -7.13 -0.09
CA MET A 120 -9.82 -6.40 0.40
C MET A 120 -11.02 -6.59 -0.53
N ARG A 121 -10.80 -6.56 -1.86
CA ARG A 121 -11.83 -6.87 -2.87
C ARG A 121 -12.40 -8.27 -2.66
N THR A 122 -11.54 -9.27 -2.49
CA THR A 122 -11.96 -10.65 -2.23
C THR A 122 -12.81 -10.76 -0.95
N THR A 123 -12.43 -10.02 0.10
CA THR A 123 -13.21 -9.98 1.35
C THR A 123 -14.56 -9.29 1.14
N CYS A 124 -14.62 -8.19 0.39
CA CYS A 124 -15.90 -7.53 0.02
C CYS A 124 -16.81 -8.45 -0.78
N GLU A 125 -16.28 -9.22 -1.73
CA GLU A 125 -17.08 -10.19 -2.49
C GLU A 125 -17.74 -11.24 -1.57
N ARG A 126 -17.04 -11.69 -0.52
CA ARG A 126 -17.62 -12.60 0.47
C ARG A 126 -18.72 -11.92 1.28
N ILE A 127 -18.47 -10.70 1.77
CA ILE A 127 -19.47 -9.91 2.49
C ILE A 127 -20.71 -9.73 1.62
N GLY A 128 -20.53 -9.37 0.35
CA GLY A 128 -21.62 -9.18 -0.61
C GLY A 128 -22.47 -10.41 -0.78
N LYS A 129 -21.85 -11.57 -0.98
CA LYS A 129 -22.56 -12.86 -1.12
C LYS A 129 -23.30 -13.25 0.15
N GLU A 130 -22.69 -13.09 1.32
CA GLU A 130 -23.27 -13.46 2.60
C GLU A 130 -24.46 -12.58 2.99
N LYS A 131 -24.36 -11.27 2.72
CA LYS A 131 -25.40 -10.29 3.06
C LYS A 131 -26.44 -10.08 1.95
N GLY A 132 -26.20 -10.64 0.76
CA GLY A 132 -27.12 -10.53 -0.37
C GLY A 132 -27.14 -9.13 -0.98
N TYR A 133 -26.00 -8.39 -0.98
CA TYR A 133 -25.90 -7.14 -1.72
C TYR A 133 -25.85 -7.42 -3.22
N ASP A 134 -26.59 -6.62 -4.01
CA ASP A 134 -26.51 -6.65 -5.47
C ASP A 134 -25.26 -5.97 -5.99
N LEU A 135 -24.77 -4.96 -5.22
CA LEU A 135 -23.64 -4.16 -5.61
C LEU A 135 -22.90 -3.60 -4.38
N ILE A 136 -21.58 -3.64 -4.43
CA ILE A 136 -20.71 -2.92 -3.50
C ILE A 136 -19.88 -1.93 -4.31
N LEU A 137 -20.00 -0.63 -4.00
CA LEU A 137 -19.28 0.44 -4.67
C LEU A 137 -18.09 0.91 -3.83
N GLU A 138 -16.91 0.96 -4.45
CA GLU A 138 -15.72 1.57 -3.87
C GLU A 138 -15.80 3.09 -4.03
N VAL A 139 -15.65 3.84 -2.93
CA VAL A 139 -15.89 5.30 -2.92
C VAL A 139 -14.62 6.16 -2.85
N SER A 140 -13.46 5.57 -2.53
CA SER A 140 -12.22 6.33 -2.35
C SER A 140 -11.60 6.82 -3.67
N GLN A 141 -11.93 6.16 -4.79
CA GLN A 141 -11.37 6.49 -6.12
C GLN A 141 -12.13 7.61 -6.84
N GLY A 142 -13.17 8.15 -6.24
CA GLY A 142 -14.00 9.21 -6.82
C GLY A 142 -14.98 8.67 -7.87
N GLY A 143 -16.17 8.84 -7.86
CA GLY A 143 -17.21 8.32 -8.78
C GLY A 143 -18.54 8.26 -8.06
N VAL A 144 -18.52 8.11 -6.74
CA VAL A 144 -19.70 8.19 -5.89
C VAL A 144 -19.75 9.56 -5.24
N VAL A 145 -20.67 10.41 -5.70
CA VAL A 145 -20.87 11.77 -5.16
C VAL A 145 -21.83 11.77 -3.98
N TYR A 146 -22.75 10.80 -3.96
CA TYR A 146 -23.78 10.65 -2.92
C TYR A 146 -24.20 9.20 -2.81
N SER A 147 -24.26 8.65 -1.60
CA SER A 147 -24.63 7.26 -1.35
C SER A 147 -25.91 7.07 -0.51
N GLY A 148 -26.50 8.17 -0.01
CA GLY A 148 -27.83 8.19 0.64
C GLY A 148 -28.01 7.12 1.72
N SER A 149 -28.90 6.17 1.42
CA SER A 149 -29.25 5.05 2.32
C SER A 149 -28.37 3.80 2.14
N SER A 150 -27.30 3.86 1.35
CA SER A 150 -26.38 2.73 1.17
C SER A 150 -25.64 2.42 2.49
N GLU A 151 -25.52 1.13 2.80
CA GLU A 151 -24.77 0.70 3.98
C GLU A 151 -23.24 0.88 3.74
N ASP A 152 -22.55 1.57 4.64
CA ASP A 152 -21.10 1.64 4.64
C ASP A 152 -20.52 0.41 5.35
N ILE A 153 -19.93 -0.49 4.58
CA ILE A 153 -19.34 -1.74 5.08
C ILE A 153 -17.83 -1.63 5.37
N THR A 154 -17.25 -0.43 5.36
CA THR A 154 -15.80 -0.23 5.57
C THR A 154 -15.33 -0.83 6.90
N ALA A 155 -16.05 -0.60 8.00
CA ALA A 155 -15.69 -1.14 9.32
C ALA A 155 -15.80 -2.66 9.39
N GLU A 156 -16.80 -3.23 8.73
CA GLU A 156 -16.98 -4.68 8.62
C GLU A 156 -15.86 -5.31 7.79
N LEU A 157 -15.50 -4.68 6.66
CA LEU A 157 -14.37 -5.11 5.85
C LEU A 157 -13.09 -5.18 6.70
N VAL A 158 -12.77 -4.13 7.47
CA VAL A 158 -11.59 -4.12 8.36
C VAL A 158 -11.61 -5.28 9.34
N THR A 159 -12.75 -5.49 9.99
CA THR A 159 -12.90 -6.56 11.00
C THR A 159 -12.70 -7.95 10.40
N ARG A 160 -13.32 -8.23 9.26
CA ARG A 160 -13.22 -9.54 8.59
C ARG A 160 -11.86 -9.76 7.95
N PHE A 161 -11.29 -8.72 7.38
CA PHE A 161 -9.95 -8.78 6.78
C PHE A 161 -8.91 -9.14 7.83
N ASP A 162 -8.93 -8.48 8.98
CA ASP A 162 -8.00 -8.73 10.09
C ASP A 162 -8.22 -10.08 10.78
N ALA A 163 -9.42 -10.63 10.70
CA ALA A 163 -9.74 -11.97 11.19
C ALA A 163 -9.32 -13.09 10.22
N GLY A 164 -8.92 -12.76 8.99
CA GLY A 164 -8.59 -13.73 7.94
C GLY A 164 -9.82 -14.46 7.38
N SER A 165 -11.00 -13.87 7.56
CA SER A 165 -12.31 -14.48 7.24
C SER A 165 -12.79 -14.06 5.87
#